data_8241dbdf9028d08fa1b2f896b247e747
#
_entry.id   8241dbdf9028d08fa1b2f896b247e747
#
_cell.length_a   1.000
_cell.length_b   1.000
_cell.length_c   1.000
_cell.angle_alpha   90.00
_cell.angle_beta   90.00
_cell.angle_gamma   90.00
#
_symmetry.space_group_name_H-M   'P 1'
#
loop_
_entity.id
_entity.type
_entity.pdbx_description
1 polymer ?
#
loop_
_entity_poly.entity_id
_entity_poly.type
_entity_poly.pdbx_seq_one_letter_code
_entity_poly.pdbx_strand_id
1 'polypeptide(L)'
;ERMRVEEALDLAVDDELDGLVEELAKNVASTISERAKELVAKPVSKEDRLAAMVKKMGKGKRPSIWIDIAERHIGQTSYDPAAETELTLFCKELGFEVIDRKEGNSKDADVVVIGEGFSQFASRHGNLVSVKARLEVKALDRASGKVLAVDRQTSVAVDLAEHIAGKTALQDAAVSIAERLLPKLCGPAKEKGKRK
;
A
#
# COMPACT_ATOMS: atom_id res chain seq x y z
N GLU A 1 51.21 -46.53 -6.20
CA GLU A 1 50.09 -46.83 -7.15
C GLU A 1 48.72 -46.79 -6.51
N ARG A 2 48.50 -47.30 -5.27
CA ARG A 2 47.25 -47.20 -4.55
C ARG A 2 46.83 -45.75 -4.23
N MET A 3 47.73 -44.88 -3.79
CA MET A 3 47.44 -43.46 -3.51
C MET A 3 46.96 -42.69 -4.74
N ARG A 4 47.49 -42.94 -5.92
CA ARG A 4 47.02 -42.28 -7.17
C ARG A 4 45.63 -42.69 -7.60
N VAL A 5 45.18 -43.89 -7.27
CA VAL A 5 43.81 -44.36 -7.58
C VAL A 5 42.78 -43.76 -6.64
N GLU A 6 43.12 -43.61 -5.35
CA GLU A 6 42.26 -42.96 -4.38
C GLU A 6 42.09 -41.45 -4.68
N GLU A 7 43.17 -40.71 -5.01
CA GLU A 7 43.09 -39.31 -5.44
C GLU A 7 42.28 -39.13 -6.74
N ALA A 8 42.41 -40.06 -7.71
CA ALA A 8 41.65 -40.01 -8.95
C ALA A 8 40.15 -40.32 -8.74
N LEU A 9 39.82 -41.18 -7.78
CA LEU A 9 38.44 -41.47 -7.40
C LEU A 9 37.79 -40.31 -6.64
N ASP A 10 38.51 -39.66 -5.74
CA ASP A 10 38.03 -38.48 -5.02
C ASP A 10 37.74 -37.31 -5.96
N LEU A 11 38.67 -37.05 -6.92
CA LEU A 11 38.47 -36.02 -7.97
C LEU A 11 37.27 -36.33 -8.89
N ALA A 12 37.04 -37.59 -9.24
CA ALA A 12 35.90 -37.97 -10.09
C ALA A 12 34.56 -37.85 -9.34
N VAL A 13 34.52 -38.10 -8.03
CA VAL A 13 33.33 -37.92 -7.18
C VAL A 13 33.03 -36.45 -6.97
N ASP A 14 34.05 -35.61 -6.81
CA ASP A 14 33.88 -34.15 -6.67
C ASP A 14 33.32 -33.54 -7.96
N ASP A 15 33.81 -33.92 -9.13
CA ASP A 15 33.30 -33.46 -10.44
C ASP A 15 31.84 -33.90 -10.68
N GLU A 16 31.46 -35.13 -10.28
CA GLU A 16 30.08 -35.58 -10.38
C GLU A 16 29.13 -34.82 -9.39
N LEU A 17 29.62 -34.55 -8.19
CA LEU A 17 28.87 -33.76 -7.19
C LEU A 17 28.67 -32.32 -7.65
N ASP A 18 29.69 -31.68 -8.20
CA ASP A 18 29.62 -30.32 -8.74
C ASP A 18 28.60 -30.24 -9.90
N GLY A 19 28.60 -31.23 -10.79
CA GLY A 19 27.61 -31.36 -11.86
C GLY A 19 26.16 -31.48 -11.36
N LEU A 20 25.93 -32.29 -10.33
CA LEU A 20 24.62 -32.47 -9.70
C LEU A 20 24.16 -31.21 -8.99
N VAL A 21 25.07 -30.52 -8.29
CA VAL A 21 24.77 -29.26 -7.62
C VAL A 21 24.38 -28.18 -8.63
N GLU A 22 25.09 -28.07 -9.74
CA GLU A 22 24.78 -27.10 -10.80
C GLU A 22 23.45 -27.40 -11.47
N GLU A 23 23.14 -28.67 -11.76
CA GLU A 23 21.85 -29.07 -12.32
C GLU A 23 20.69 -28.78 -11.34
N LEU A 24 20.87 -29.10 -10.05
CA LEU A 24 19.90 -28.78 -9.01
C LEU A 24 19.66 -27.28 -8.90
N ALA A 25 20.73 -26.49 -8.91
CA ALA A 25 20.62 -25.02 -8.85
C ALA A 25 19.87 -24.46 -10.05
N LYS A 26 20.12 -24.97 -11.27
CA LYS A 26 19.37 -24.59 -12.49
C LYS A 26 17.90 -24.97 -12.40
N ASN A 27 17.58 -26.16 -11.92
CA ASN A 27 16.21 -26.63 -11.76
C ASN A 27 15.44 -25.82 -10.71
N VAL A 28 16.07 -25.51 -9.59
CA VAL A 28 15.49 -24.65 -8.54
C VAL A 28 15.27 -23.23 -9.07
N ALA A 29 16.23 -22.64 -9.77
CA ALA A 29 16.13 -21.31 -10.36
C ALA A 29 15.01 -21.24 -11.40
N SER A 30 14.87 -22.25 -12.27
CA SER A 30 13.79 -22.37 -13.25
C SER A 30 12.41 -22.45 -12.55
N THR A 31 12.27 -23.35 -11.58
CA THR A 31 11.04 -23.54 -10.82
C THR A 31 10.64 -22.27 -10.06
N ILE A 32 11.59 -21.57 -9.44
CA ILE A 32 11.33 -20.27 -8.79
C ILE A 32 10.88 -19.23 -9.80
N SER A 33 11.55 -19.16 -10.98
CA SER A 33 11.19 -18.19 -12.02
C SER A 33 9.81 -18.41 -12.60
N GLU A 34 9.40 -19.66 -12.78
CA GLU A 34 8.05 -20.02 -13.25
C GLU A 34 6.99 -19.68 -12.20
N ARG A 35 7.21 -20.08 -10.95
CA ARG A 35 6.29 -19.79 -9.85
C ARG A 35 6.23 -18.31 -9.48
N ALA A 36 7.35 -17.58 -9.60
CA ALA A 36 7.35 -16.15 -9.37
C ALA A 36 6.42 -15.40 -10.32
N LYS A 37 6.29 -15.85 -11.59
CA LYS A 37 5.33 -15.28 -12.55
C LYS A 37 3.88 -15.52 -12.15
N GLU A 38 3.58 -16.62 -11.47
CA GLU A 38 2.26 -16.92 -10.93
C GLU A 38 1.96 -16.17 -9.64
N LEU A 39 2.99 -15.92 -8.82
CA LEU A 39 2.88 -15.25 -7.52
C LEU A 39 2.87 -13.72 -7.63
N VAL A 40 3.35 -13.14 -8.74
CA VAL A 40 3.21 -11.70 -8.98
C VAL A 40 1.75 -11.41 -9.29
N ALA A 41 1.00 -11.05 -8.27
CA ALA A 41 -0.34 -10.49 -8.46
C ALA A 41 -0.23 -9.31 -9.43
N LYS A 42 -0.94 -9.38 -10.57
CA LYS A 42 -0.99 -8.25 -11.49
C LYS A 42 -1.46 -7.03 -10.70
N PRO A 43 -0.70 -5.93 -10.70
CA PRO A 43 -1.14 -4.74 -9.99
C PRO A 43 -2.49 -4.32 -10.54
N VAL A 44 -3.48 -4.21 -9.66
CA VAL A 44 -4.80 -3.69 -10.05
C VAL A 44 -4.62 -2.23 -10.42
N SER A 45 -5.09 -1.83 -11.60
CA SER A 45 -4.97 -0.45 -12.05
C SER A 45 -5.73 0.52 -11.13
N LYS A 46 -5.34 1.78 -11.12
CA LYS A 46 -6.04 2.82 -10.34
C LYS A 46 -7.50 2.94 -10.81
N GLU A 47 -7.73 2.86 -12.10
CA GLU A 47 -9.05 2.92 -12.74
C GLU A 47 -9.95 1.77 -12.27
N ASP A 48 -9.43 0.53 -12.24
CA ASP A 48 -10.17 -0.64 -11.76
C ASP A 48 -10.52 -0.51 -10.27
N ARG A 49 -9.60 0.00 -9.45
CA ARG A 49 -9.83 0.28 -8.03
C ARG A 49 -10.94 1.31 -7.84
N LEU A 50 -10.88 2.43 -8.56
CA LEU A 50 -11.90 3.48 -8.54
C LEU A 50 -13.27 2.95 -8.99
N ALA A 51 -13.32 2.19 -10.08
CA ALA A 51 -14.57 1.58 -10.58
C ALA A 51 -15.19 0.63 -9.52
N ALA A 52 -14.38 -0.19 -8.87
CA ALA A 52 -14.83 -1.07 -7.79
C ALA A 52 -15.36 -0.28 -6.58
N MET A 53 -14.71 0.83 -6.22
CA MET A 53 -15.16 1.71 -5.13
C MET A 53 -16.46 2.41 -5.46
N VAL A 54 -16.61 2.97 -6.68
CA VAL A 54 -17.87 3.57 -7.16
C VAL A 54 -19.01 2.58 -7.07
N LYS A 55 -18.78 1.32 -7.48
CA LYS A 55 -19.79 0.26 -7.36
C LYS A 55 -20.21 0.00 -5.90
N LYS A 56 -19.25 -0.02 -4.96
CA LYS A 56 -19.51 -0.22 -3.53
C LYS A 56 -20.27 0.97 -2.91
N MET A 57 -19.92 2.20 -3.32
CA MET A 57 -20.52 3.43 -2.78
C MET A 57 -21.92 3.71 -3.31
N GLY A 58 -22.22 3.20 -4.51
CA GLY A 58 -23.53 3.41 -5.16
C GLY A 58 -23.87 4.91 -5.34
N LYS A 59 -25.17 5.24 -5.21
CA LYS A 59 -25.71 6.61 -5.34
C LYS A 59 -25.81 7.33 -4.00
N GLY A 60 -25.15 6.89 -2.95
CA GLY A 60 -25.16 7.52 -1.65
C GLY A 60 -24.64 8.97 -1.68
N LYS A 61 -25.14 9.82 -0.76
CA LYS A 61 -24.62 11.18 -0.59
C LYS A 61 -23.16 11.08 -0.15
N ARG A 62 -22.26 11.80 -0.83
CA ARG A 62 -20.88 11.97 -0.45
C ARG A 62 -20.77 13.18 0.46
N PRO A 63 -20.30 13.02 1.70
CA PRO A 63 -20.07 14.15 2.60
C PRO A 63 -18.89 15.00 2.13
N SER A 64 -18.82 16.24 2.59
CA SER A 64 -17.59 17.02 2.54
C SER A 64 -16.58 16.49 3.56
N ILE A 65 -15.30 16.42 3.17
CA ILE A 65 -14.23 15.79 3.95
C ILE A 65 -13.09 16.79 4.16
N TRP A 66 -12.60 16.84 5.39
CA TRP A 66 -11.35 17.50 5.75
C TRP A 66 -10.36 16.42 6.20
N ILE A 67 -9.11 16.46 5.66
CA ILE A 67 -8.09 15.43 5.88
C ILE A 67 -6.87 16.08 6.52
N ASP A 68 -6.34 15.47 7.59
CA ASP A 68 -5.10 15.84 8.25
C ASP A 68 -4.35 14.59 8.67
N ILE A 69 -3.26 14.29 7.97
CA ILE A 69 -2.41 13.13 8.23
C ILE A 69 -0.99 13.63 8.52
N ALA A 70 -0.57 13.46 9.77
CA ALA A 70 0.80 13.75 10.17
C ALA A 70 1.73 12.64 9.69
N GLU A 71 2.67 12.96 8.80
CA GLU A 71 3.59 11.98 8.22
C GLU A 71 5.02 12.18 8.70
N ARG A 72 5.69 11.05 9.00
CA ARG A 72 7.09 11.02 9.42
C ARG A 72 7.86 9.93 8.68
N HIS A 73 9.04 10.26 8.21
CA HIS A 73 10.00 9.33 7.66
C HIS A 73 11.24 9.27 8.57
N ILE A 74 11.56 8.07 9.12
CA ILE A 74 12.65 7.87 10.09
C ILE A 74 12.59 8.89 11.25
N GLY A 75 11.38 9.12 11.76
CA GLY A 75 11.16 10.06 12.89
C GLY A 75 11.17 11.55 12.51
N GLN A 76 11.51 11.92 11.27
CA GLN A 76 11.47 13.29 10.78
C GLN A 76 10.12 13.60 10.11
N THR A 77 9.57 14.78 10.39
CA THR A 77 8.33 15.24 9.76
C THR A 77 8.52 15.40 8.25
N SER A 78 7.61 14.82 7.46
CA SER A 78 7.59 15.00 6.01
C SER A 78 6.95 16.34 5.66
N TYR A 79 7.63 17.16 4.84
CA TYR A 79 7.07 18.41 4.30
C TYR A 79 6.14 18.17 3.10
N ASP A 80 6.20 16.97 2.51
CA ASP A 80 5.45 16.58 1.33
C ASP A 80 4.69 15.29 1.67
N PRO A 81 3.46 15.41 2.21
CA PRO A 81 2.68 14.28 2.70
C PRO A 81 2.20 13.41 1.54
N ALA A 82 2.61 12.15 1.53
CA ALA A 82 2.31 11.20 0.46
C ALA A 82 0.93 10.53 0.65
N ALA A 83 0.62 10.11 1.88
CA ALA A 83 -0.66 9.45 2.19
C ALA A 83 -1.84 10.43 2.19
N GLU A 84 -1.66 11.64 2.75
CA GLU A 84 -2.68 12.69 2.73
C GLU A 84 -3.05 13.07 1.30
N THR A 85 -2.03 13.28 0.46
CA THR A 85 -2.21 13.62 -0.96
C THR A 85 -2.93 12.50 -1.70
N GLU A 86 -2.51 11.25 -1.53
CA GLU A 86 -3.12 10.11 -2.22
C GLU A 86 -4.58 9.90 -1.78
N LEU A 87 -4.87 10.00 -0.48
CA LEU A 87 -6.25 9.92 0.03
C LEU A 87 -7.12 11.05 -0.52
N THR A 88 -6.56 12.26 -0.61
CA THR A 88 -7.24 13.43 -1.20
C THR A 88 -7.57 13.20 -2.68
N LEU A 89 -6.62 12.65 -3.46
CA LEU A 89 -6.84 12.32 -4.87
C LEU A 89 -8.00 11.31 -5.03
N PHE A 90 -8.01 10.23 -4.24
CA PHE A 90 -9.11 9.27 -4.27
C PHE A 90 -10.46 9.90 -3.90
N CYS A 91 -10.49 10.77 -2.88
CA CYS A 91 -11.71 11.49 -2.52
C CYS A 91 -12.23 12.34 -3.68
N LYS A 92 -11.36 13.12 -4.33
CA LYS A 92 -11.74 13.97 -5.48
C LYS A 92 -12.26 13.15 -6.65
N GLU A 93 -11.56 12.09 -7.05
CA GLU A 93 -11.95 11.23 -8.17
C GLU A 93 -13.26 10.48 -7.90
N LEU A 94 -13.56 10.18 -6.65
CA LEU A 94 -14.80 9.55 -6.24
C LEU A 94 -15.95 10.56 -6.02
N GLY A 95 -15.69 11.86 -6.22
CA GLY A 95 -16.68 12.92 -6.17
C GLY A 95 -17.03 13.41 -4.77
N PHE A 96 -16.13 13.24 -3.80
CA PHE A 96 -16.24 13.93 -2.51
C PHE A 96 -15.80 15.38 -2.65
N GLU A 97 -16.43 16.27 -1.91
CA GLU A 97 -15.93 17.62 -1.69
C GLU A 97 -14.82 17.56 -0.63
N VAL A 98 -13.61 17.98 -0.99
CA VAL A 98 -12.49 18.03 -0.05
C VAL A 98 -12.20 19.47 0.31
N ILE A 99 -12.25 19.75 1.61
CA ILE A 99 -11.92 21.06 2.17
C ILE A 99 -10.38 21.10 2.35
N ASP A 100 -9.75 22.10 1.76
CA ASP A 100 -8.30 22.27 1.83
C ASP A 100 -7.87 22.60 3.26
N ARG A 101 -6.75 21.98 3.68
CA ARG A 101 -6.27 22.11 5.06
C ARG A 101 -5.69 23.49 5.37
N LYS A 102 -5.11 24.16 4.39
CA LYS A 102 -4.43 25.46 4.56
C LYS A 102 -5.41 26.62 4.41
N GLU A 103 -6.28 26.54 3.40
CA GLU A 103 -7.18 27.63 3.01
C GLU A 103 -8.59 27.47 3.62
N GLY A 104 -8.98 26.25 3.98
CA GLY A 104 -10.29 25.94 4.54
C GLY A 104 -10.26 25.74 6.07
N ASN A 105 -11.41 25.43 6.63
CA ASN A 105 -11.57 25.14 8.05
C ASN A 105 -12.23 23.76 8.22
N SER A 106 -11.71 22.96 9.13
CA SER A 106 -12.31 21.66 9.46
C SER A 106 -13.78 21.76 9.90
N LYS A 107 -14.23 22.96 10.33
CA LYS A 107 -15.64 23.23 10.68
C LYS A 107 -16.58 23.20 9.47
N ASP A 108 -16.06 23.37 8.26
CA ASP A 108 -16.84 23.39 7.03
C ASP A 108 -17.02 21.99 6.42
N ALA A 109 -16.37 20.98 7.00
CA ALA A 109 -16.51 19.59 6.58
C ALA A 109 -17.62 18.86 7.35
N ASP A 110 -18.31 17.92 6.70
CA ASP A 110 -19.21 16.97 7.34
C ASP A 110 -18.41 15.89 8.11
N VAL A 111 -17.28 15.46 7.53
CA VAL A 111 -16.41 14.40 8.07
C VAL A 111 -14.98 14.92 8.19
N VAL A 112 -14.38 14.65 9.34
CA VAL A 112 -12.97 14.95 9.61
C VAL A 112 -12.20 13.64 9.65
N VAL A 113 -11.19 13.51 8.78
CA VAL A 113 -10.27 12.37 8.75
C VAL A 113 -8.94 12.83 9.32
N ILE A 114 -8.54 12.24 10.43
CA ILE A 114 -7.24 12.48 11.06
C ILE A 114 -6.43 11.20 11.07
N GLY A 115 -5.11 11.33 10.95
CA GLY A 115 -4.26 10.15 10.91
C GLY A 115 -2.79 10.43 11.17
N GLU A 116 -2.05 9.35 11.26
CA GLU A 116 -0.60 9.34 11.38
C GLU A 116 0.00 8.33 10.41
N GLY A 117 0.97 8.77 9.61
CA GLY A 117 1.76 7.98 8.69
C GLY A 117 3.20 7.90 9.18
N PHE A 118 3.74 6.69 9.21
CA PHE A 118 5.12 6.45 9.61
C PHE A 118 5.79 5.51 8.63
N SER A 119 6.98 5.87 8.14
CA SER A 119 7.80 5.00 7.30
C SER A 119 9.21 4.87 7.84
N GLN A 120 9.78 3.67 7.69
CA GLN A 120 11.11 3.33 8.18
C GLN A 120 11.80 2.34 7.26
N PHE A 121 13.12 2.40 7.26
CA PHE A 121 13.98 1.41 6.59
C PHE A 121 13.61 -0.01 7.06
N ALA A 122 13.55 -0.94 6.13
CA ALA A 122 13.31 -2.36 6.42
C ALA A 122 14.53 -3.21 6.07
N SER A 123 15.02 -3.11 4.83
CA SER A 123 16.19 -3.87 4.38
C SER A 123 16.83 -3.25 3.13
N ARG A 124 18.06 -3.68 2.84
CA ARG A 124 18.77 -3.34 1.59
C ARG A 124 19.26 -4.61 0.92
N HIS A 125 19.08 -4.69 -0.38
CA HIS A 125 19.64 -5.78 -1.19
C HIS A 125 20.28 -5.19 -2.45
N GLY A 126 21.61 -5.20 -2.48
CA GLY A 126 22.36 -4.47 -3.51
C GLY A 126 22.02 -2.97 -3.48
N ASN A 127 21.60 -2.44 -4.60
CA ASN A 127 21.18 -1.03 -4.75
C ASN A 127 19.73 -0.77 -4.37
N LEU A 128 18.93 -1.82 -4.11
CA LEU A 128 17.53 -1.70 -3.77
C LEU A 128 17.35 -1.52 -2.27
N VAL A 129 16.52 -0.56 -1.90
CA VAL A 129 16.11 -0.27 -0.52
C VAL A 129 14.63 -0.60 -0.35
N SER A 130 14.35 -1.42 0.65
CA SER A 130 12.99 -1.72 1.08
C SER A 130 12.62 -0.85 2.27
N VAL A 131 11.46 -0.21 2.20
CA VAL A 131 10.89 0.61 3.27
C VAL A 131 9.53 0.08 3.65
N LYS A 132 9.29 -0.03 4.96
CA LYS A 132 8.00 -0.39 5.54
C LYS A 132 7.31 0.87 6.03
N ALA A 133 6.05 1.06 5.64
CA ALA A 133 5.20 2.14 6.13
C ALA A 133 3.98 1.59 6.88
N ARG A 134 3.51 2.36 7.85
CA ARG A 134 2.25 2.13 8.56
C ARG A 134 1.45 3.43 8.56
N LEU A 135 0.20 3.34 8.17
CA LEU A 135 -0.76 4.42 8.16
C LEU A 135 -1.95 4.04 9.04
N GLU A 136 -2.34 4.92 9.95
CA GLU A 136 -3.52 4.80 10.79
C GLU A 136 -4.40 6.01 10.59
N VAL A 137 -5.71 5.80 10.42
CA VAL A 137 -6.66 6.89 10.23
C VAL A 137 -7.92 6.68 11.05
N LYS A 138 -8.55 7.79 11.42
CA LYS A 138 -9.83 7.85 12.11
C LYS A 138 -10.71 8.86 11.40
N ALA A 139 -11.90 8.45 10.99
CA ALA A 139 -12.92 9.32 10.45
C ALA A 139 -13.97 9.67 11.52
N LEU A 140 -14.25 10.94 11.69
CA LEU A 140 -15.17 11.48 12.70
C LEU A 140 -16.32 12.22 12.02
N ASP A 141 -17.54 11.98 12.47
CA ASP A 141 -18.66 12.90 12.20
C ASP A 141 -18.38 14.21 12.92
N ARG A 142 -18.26 15.27 12.16
CA ARG A 142 -17.85 16.55 12.73
C ARG A 142 -18.88 17.15 13.69
N ALA A 143 -20.16 16.98 13.39
CA ALA A 143 -21.24 17.59 14.18
C ALA A 143 -21.38 16.93 15.55
N SER A 144 -21.28 15.60 15.61
CA SER A 144 -21.46 14.82 16.84
C SER A 144 -20.18 14.41 17.52
N GLY A 145 -19.01 14.50 16.85
CA GLY A 145 -17.74 13.98 17.32
C GLY A 145 -17.66 12.44 17.34
N LYS A 146 -18.66 11.75 16.82
CA LYS A 146 -18.68 10.28 16.79
C LYS A 146 -17.67 9.74 15.81
N VAL A 147 -16.96 8.69 16.21
CA VAL A 147 -16.09 7.93 15.33
C VAL A 147 -16.92 7.12 14.35
N LEU A 148 -16.81 7.44 13.05
CA LEU A 148 -17.50 6.73 11.97
C LEU A 148 -16.74 5.47 11.56
N ALA A 149 -15.40 5.57 11.50
CA ALA A 149 -14.54 4.45 11.15
C ALA A 149 -13.13 4.68 11.67
N VAL A 150 -12.42 3.58 11.92
CA VAL A 150 -10.98 3.55 12.18
C VAL A 150 -10.40 2.49 11.27
N ASP A 151 -9.26 2.77 10.65
CA ASP A 151 -8.56 1.81 9.82
C ASP A 151 -7.05 2.00 9.92
N ARG A 152 -6.31 0.93 9.63
CA ARG A 152 -4.86 0.95 9.56
C ARG A 152 -4.36 0.03 8.46
N GLN A 153 -3.22 0.38 7.88
CA GLN A 153 -2.57 -0.40 6.85
C GLN A 153 -1.06 -0.35 7.04
N THR A 154 -0.43 -1.47 6.79
CA THR A 154 1.03 -1.56 6.64
C THR A 154 1.32 -1.96 5.21
N SER A 155 2.26 -1.25 4.57
CA SER A 155 2.72 -1.52 3.21
C SER A 155 4.24 -1.54 3.17
N VAL A 156 4.78 -2.17 2.14
CA VAL A 156 6.22 -2.23 1.88
C VAL A 156 6.45 -1.86 0.43
N ALA A 157 7.38 -0.96 0.18
CA ALA A 157 7.80 -0.62 -1.17
C ALA A 157 9.32 -0.73 -1.30
N VAL A 158 9.78 -0.91 -2.53
CA VAL A 158 11.21 -1.05 -2.88
C VAL A 158 11.55 -0.04 -3.94
N ASP A 159 12.64 0.70 -3.74
CA ASP A 159 13.16 1.66 -4.71
C ASP A 159 14.69 1.75 -4.58
N LEU A 160 15.34 2.47 -5.48
CA LEU A 160 16.76 2.81 -5.37
C LEU A 160 17.01 3.86 -4.29
N ALA A 161 16.02 4.72 -4.03
CA ALA A 161 16.08 5.80 -3.04
C ALA A 161 15.12 5.52 -1.88
N GLU A 162 15.63 5.56 -0.66
CA GLU A 162 14.88 5.23 0.55
C GLU A 162 13.65 6.13 0.75
N HIS A 163 13.81 7.44 0.51
CA HIS A 163 12.71 8.39 0.65
C HIS A 163 11.59 8.17 -0.39
N ILE A 164 11.94 7.72 -1.61
CA ILE A 164 10.94 7.36 -2.63
C ILE A 164 10.19 6.10 -2.22
N ALA A 165 10.92 5.05 -1.82
CA ALA A 165 10.30 3.84 -1.28
C ALA A 165 9.37 4.15 -0.10
N GLY A 166 9.75 5.06 0.80
CA GLY A 166 8.93 5.49 1.92
C GLY A 166 7.62 6.15 1.50
N LYS A 167 7.68 7.07 0.54
CA LYS A 167 6.48 7.72 -0.04
C LYS A 167 5.57 6.72 -0.74
N THR A 168 6.13 5.86 -1.59
CA THR A 168 5.36 4.82 -2.30
C THR A 168 4.67 3.90 -1.30
N ALA A 169 5.35 3.46 -0.24
CA ALA A 169 4.74 2.61 0.78
C ALA A 169 3.58 3.32 1.52
N LEU A 170 3.69 4.63 1.80
CA LEU A 170 2.61 5.42 2.39
C LEU A 170 1.44 5.62 1.43
N GLN A 171 1.70 5.86 0.14
CA GLN A 171 0.68 5.94 -0.91
C GLN A 171 -0.10 4.63 -1.03
N ASP A 172 0.57 3.49 -1.10
CA ASP A 172 -0.06 2.16 -1.17
C ASP A 172 -0.92 1.87 0.06
N ALA A 173 -0.46 2.30 1.24
CA ALA A 173 -1.23 2.20 2.47
C ALA A 173 -2.50 3.07 2.40
N ALA A 174 -2.39 4.30 1.88
CA ALA A 174 -3.52 5.22 1.73
C ALA A 174 -4.56 4.70 0.74
N VAL A 175 -4.14 4.16 -0.40
CA VAL A 175 -5.03 3.52 -1.39
C VAL A 175 -5.82 2.39 -0.74
N SER A 176 -5.13 1.49 -0.03
CA SER A 176 -5.76 0.35 0.64
C SER A 176 -6.77 0.79 1.72
N ILE A 177 -6.47 1.87 2.44
CA ILE A 177 -7.40 2.46 3.41
C ILE A 177 -8.58 3.12 2.69
N ALA A 178 -8.34 3.89 1.62
CA ALA A 178 -9.40 4.53 0.84
C ALA A 178 -10.46 3.53 0.39
N GLU A 179 -10.04 2.37 -0.14
CA GLU A 179 -10.93 1.30 -0.61
C GLU A 179 -11.86 0.75 0.48
N ARG A 180 -11.46 0.81 1.73
CA ARG A 180 -12.24 0.31 2.88
C ARG A 180 -12.97 1.40 3.62
N LEU A 181 -12.40 2.60 3.69
CA LEU A 181 -12.90 3.72 4.47
C LEU A 181 -13.98 4.49 3.71
N LEU A 182 -13.69 4.95 2.49
CA LEU A 182 -14.56 5.89 1.76
C LEU A 182 -15.96 5.32 1.49
N PRO A 183 -16.15 4.04 1.14
CA PRO A 183 -17.49 3.48 1.02
C PRO A 183 -18.32 3.53 2.31
N LYS A 184 -17.68 3.47 3.48
CA LYS A 184 -18.36 3.55 4.77
C LYS A 184 -18.84 4.96 5.13
N LEU A 185 -18.24 5.99 4.52
CA LEU A 185 -18.59 7.39 4.75
C LEU A 185 -19.78 7.85 3.90
N CYS A 186 -20.14 7.09 2.86
CA CYS A 186 -21.31 7.39 2.05
C CYS A 186 -22.60 7.09 2.81
N GLY A 187 -23.47 8.06 2.91
CA GLY A 187 -24.80 7.86 3.49
C GLY A 187 -25.66 6.90 2.64
N PRO A 188 -26.74 6.33 3.20
CA PRO A 188 -27.66 5.51 2.44
C PRO A 188 -28.24 6.32 1.26
N ALA A 189 -28.39 5.67 0.10
CA ALA A 189 -29.06 6.28 -1.03
C ALA A 189 -30.47 6.69 -0.60
N LYS A 190 -30.84 7.98 -0.74
CA LYS A 190 -32.21 8.40 -0.50
C LYS A 190 -33.11 7.63 -1.47
N GLU A 191 -33.87 6.67 -0.98
CA GLU A 191 -34.98 6.12 -1.76
C GLU A 191 -35.87 7.28 -2.17
N LYS A 192 -36.05 7.47 -3.49
CA LYS A 192 -37.04 8.38 -4.00
C LYS A 192 -38.39 7.89 -3.45
N GLY A 193 -38.90 8.55 -2.41
CA GLY A 193 -40.21 8.27 -1.87
C GLY A 193 -41.19 8.20 -3.03
N LYS A 194 -41.87 7.06 -3.21
CA LYS A 194 -43.04 6.97 -4.05
C LYS A 194 -44.04 7.93 -3.47
N ARG A 195 -44.24 9.08 -4.12
CA ARG A 195 -45.42 9.91 -3.88
C ARG A 195 -46.62 9.04 -4.25
N LYS A 196 -47.37 8.69 -3.23
CA LYS A 196 -48.75 8.20 -3.41
C LYS A 196 -49.67 9.37 -3.82
#